data_6b31e2391a49dafcc3052d47639689b8
#
_entry.id   6b31e2391a49dafcc3052d47639689b8
#
_cell.length_a   1.000
_cell.length_b   1.000
_cell.length_c   1.000
_cell.angle_alpha   90.00
_cell.angle_beta   90.00
_cell.angle_gamma   90.00
#
_symmetry.space_group_name_H-M   'P 1'
#
loop_
_entity.id
_entity.type
_entity.pdbx_description
1 polymer ?
#
loop_
_entity_poly.entity_id
_entity_poly.type
_entity_poly.pdbx_seq_one_letter_code
_entity_poly.pdbx_strand_id
1 'polypeptide(L)'
;YEIVCYNRRGQVEDSHVHVLYEGIAGKILLRVQTGNRGNANLTIPYAIWYISCFVKNNKIDVIHLNNPHDSFLGIRNIGTLQKLCPVVWTLHDFWALTGHCAFPFGCDDRWKKGCISCEHLGNYPRLRRDVSGRLFEEKKKWISGSGIYLTVPSDWMKKQVEESYLKDEPCEVIC
;
A
#
# COMPACT_ATOMS: atom_id res chain seq x y z
N TYR A 1 13.61 -12.09 11.48
CA TYR A 1 12.74 -11.36 10.52
C TYR A 1 12.30 -12.29 9.39
N GLU A 2 11.15 -12.01 8.80
CA GLU A 2 10.61 -12.69 7.62
C GLU A 2 10.18 -11.63 6.60
N ILE A 3 10.40 -11.87 5.32
CA ILE A 3 10.05 -10.95 4.24
C ILE A 3 9.01 -11.61 3.33
N VAL A 4 7.82 -11.01 3.23
CA VAL A 4 6.83 -11.40 2.23
C VAL A 4 6.87 -10.39 1.09
N CYS A 5 7.17 -10.83 -0.12
CA CYS A 5 7.26 -9.98 -1.29
C CYS A 5 6.28 -10.40 -2.40
N TYR A 6 5.95 -9.44 -3.27
CA TYR A 6 5.07 -9.65 -4.42
C TYR A 6 5.68 -10.58 -5.46
N ASN A 7 6.94 -10.31 -5.81
CA ASN A 7 7.70 -11.05 -6.80
C ASN A 7 9.20 -10.93 -6.49
N ARG A 8 9.94 -12.00 -6.75
CA ARG A 8 11.41 -11.98 -6.62
C ARG A 8 12.02 -11.52 -7.94
N ARG A 9 12.78 -10.43 -7.88
CA ARG A 9 13.67 -10.01 -8.98
C ARG A 9 15.11 -10.24 -8.54
N GLY A 10 15.75 -11.27 -9.10
CA GLY A 10 17.13 -11.64 -8.78
C GLY A 10 17.26 -13.02 -8.14
N GLN A 11 18.52 -13.49 -7.97
CA GLN A 11 18.87 -14.82 -7.49
C GLN A 11 19.28 -14.82 -6.00
N VAL A 12 18.62 -14.05 -5.16
CA VAL A 12 18.89 -14.14 -3.71
C VAL A 12 18.10 -15.32 -3.18
N GLU A 13 18.77 -16.42 -2.89
CA GLU A 13 18.23 -17.55 -2.14
C GLU A 13 18.36 -17.22 -0.65
N ASP A 14 17.29 -16.79 -0.05
CA ASP A 14 17.17 -16.53 1.39
C ASP A 14 15.91 -17.24 1.89
N SER A 15 16.07 -18.09 2.90
CA SER A 15 14.97 -18.86 3.49
C SER A 15 13.92 -17.97 4.17
N HIS A 16 14.26 -16.73 4.51
CA HIS A 16 13.38 -15.73 5.09
C HIS A 16 12.58 -14.92 4.06
N VAL A 17 12.77 -15.19 2.76
CA VAL A 17 12.06 -14.47 1.70
C VAL A 17 10.97 -15.34 1.09
N HIS A 18 9.72 -14.96 1.30
CA HIS A 18 8.52 -15.65 0.84
C HIS A 18 7.85 -14.88 -0.30
N VAL A 19 7.71 -15.52 -1.45
CA VAL A 19 7.10 -14.90 -2.64
C VAL A 19 5.62 -15.20 -2.69
N LEU A 20 4.79 -14.15 -2.68
CA LEU A 20 3.34 -14.29 -2.63
C LEU A 20 2.75 -14.92 -3.90
N TYR A 21 3.24 -14.52 -5.08
CA TYR A 21 2.75 -14.97 -6.38
C TYR A 21 3.86 -15.63 -7.21
N GLU A 22 4.29 -16.81 -6.75
CA GLU A 22 5.37 -17.55 -7.40
C GLU A 22 4.87 -18.35 -8.62
N GLY A 23 5.72 -18.42 -9.64
CA GLY A 23 5.49 -19.24 -10.82
C GLY A 23 4.30 -18.81 -11.68
N ILE A 24 3.90 -19.68 -12.60
CA ILE A 24 2.80 -19.41 -13.55
C ILE A 24 1.46 -19.40 -12.83
N ALA A 25 1.23 -20.33 -11.91
CA ALA A 25 -0.01 -20.42 -11.14
C ALA A 25 -0.25 -19.17 -10.29
N GLY A 26 0.79 -18.64 -9.62
CA GLY A 26 0.71 -17.39 -8.86
C GLY A 26 0.35 -16.20 -9.74
N LYS A 27 0.95 -16.09 -10.93
CA LYS A 27 0.63 -15.03 -11.90
C LYS A 27 -0.80 -15.12 -12.41
N ILE A 28 -1.32 -16.33 -12.66
CA ILE A 28 -2.72 -16.54 -13.06
C ILE A 28 -3.65 -16.13 -11.91
N LEU A 29 -3.38 -16.59 -10.69
CA LEU A 29 -4.17 -16.24 -9.51
C LEU A 29 -4.26 -14.74 -9.31
N LEU A 30 -3.12 -14.04 -9.39
CA LEU A 30 -3.09 -12.59 -9.33
C LEU A 30 -3.98 -11.96 -10.40
N ARG A 31 -3.84 -12.41 -11.66
CA ARG A 31 -4.60 -11.88 -12.78
C ARG A 31 -6.12 -12.09 -12.61
N VAL A 32 -6.52 -13.23 -12.06
CA VAL A 32 -7.93 -13.51 -11.73
C VAL A 32 -8.44 -12.57 -10.65
N GLN A 33 -7.68 -12.35 -9.58
CA GLN A 33 -8.09 -11.49 -8.47
C GLN A 33 -8.10 -10.00 -8.83
N THR A 34 -7.13 -9.55 -9.60
CA THR A 34 -7.00 -8.13 -10.00
C THR A 34 -7.82 -7.82 -11.26
N GLY A 35 -8.01 -8.79 -12.14
CA GLY A 35 -8.77 -8.66 -13.38
C GLY A 35 -8.36 -7.45 -14.20
N ASN A 36 -9.35 -6.75 -14.76
CA ASN A 36 -9.13 -5.52 -15.52
C ASN A 36 -9.02 -4.24 -14.64
N ARG A 37 -9.08 -4.37 -13.33
CA ARG A 37 -9.07 -3.22 -12.41
C ARG A 37 -7.67 -2.62 -12.25
N GLY A 38 -6.61 -3.40 -12.56
CA GLY A 38 -5.23 -2.95 -12.41
C GLY A 38 -4.96 -2.48 -10.97
N ASN A 39 -4.40 -1.27 -10.83
CA ASN A 39 -4.05 -0.69 -9.53
C ASN A 39 -5.22 -0.12 -8.71
N ALA A 40 -6.47 -0.30 -9.18
CA ALA A 40 -7.69 0.13 -8.50
C ALA A 40 -8.29 -0.95 -7.58
N ASN A 41 -7.50 -1.94 -7.17
CA ASN A 41 -8.00 -3.03 -6.32
C ASN A 41 -8.19 -2.58 -4.87
N LEU A 42 -9.41 -2.72 -4.38
CA LEU A 42 -9.74 -2.41 -2.98
C LEU A 42 -9.39 -3.57 -2.03
N THR A 43 -9.53 -4.80 -2.52
CA THR A 43 -9.27 -6.02 -1.75
C THR A 43 -8.61 -7.06 -2.64
N ILE A 44 -7.57 -7.71 -2.13
CA ILE A 44 -6.90 -8.85 -2.74
C ILE A 44 -7.00 -10.04 -1.76
N PRO A 45 -8.00 -10.92 -1.93
CA PRO A 45 -8.34 -11.92 -0.91
C PRO A 45 -7.21 -12.89 -0.60
N TYR A 46 -6.49 -13.36 -1.61
CA TYR A 46 -5.37 -14.28 -1.39
C TYR A 46 -4.24 -13.64 -0.60
N ALA A 47 -3.90 -12.39 -0.90
CA ALA A 47 -2.82 -11.70 -0.20
C ALA A 47 -3.11 -11.58 1.30
N ILE A 48 -4.31 -11.14 1.68
CA ILE A 48 -4.65 -11.00 3.09
C ILE A 48 -4.80 -12.36 3.79
N TRP A 49 -5.34 -13.36 3.11
CA TRP A 49 -5.40 -14.73 3.65
C TRP A 49 -3.99 -15.28 3.92
N TYR A 50 -3.10 -15.20 2.92
CA TYR A 50 -1.72 -15.66 3.04
C TYR A 50 -0.99 -14.97 4.20
N ILE A 51 -1.03 -13.63 4.25
CA ILE A 51 -0.39 -12.86 5.32
C ILE A 51 -0.99 -13.22 6.69
N SER A 52 -2.29 -13.41 6.78
CA SER A 52 -2.95 -13.79 8.05
C SER A 52 -2.48 -15.16 8.54
N CYS A 53 -2.39 -16.15 7.65
CA CYS A 53 -1.85 -17.46 7.98
C CYS A 53 -0.37 -17.38 8.36
N PHE A 54 0.40 -16.60 7.59
CA PHE A 54 1.83 -16.42 7.81
C PHE A 54 2.13 -15.81 9.17
N VAL A 55 1.46 -14.71 9.50
CA VAL A 55 1.60 -14.02 10.80
C VAL A 55 1.32 -14.96 11.98
N LYS A 56 0.23 -15.73 11.89
CA LYS A 56 -0.14 -16.69 12.95
C LYS A 56 0.85 -17.84 13.10
N ASN A 57 1.24 -18.45 11.98
CA ASN A 57 2.10 -19.64 11.99
C ASN A 57 3.53 -19.32 12.42
N ASN A 58 4.03 -18.12 12.10
CA ASN A 58 5.40 -17.69 12.42
C ASN A 58 5.48 -16.78 13.65
N LYS A 59 4.36 -16.57 14.37
CA LYS A 59 4.30 -15.73 15.59
C LYS A 59 4.92 -14.35 15.38
N ILE A 60 4.51 -13.69 14.29
CA ILE A 60 5.01 -12.36 13.93
C ILE A 60 4.46 -11.33 14.90
N ASP A 61 5.34 -10.54 15.50
CA ASP A 61 5.00 -9.52 16.49
C ASP A 61 4.64 -8.17 15.86
N VAL A 62 5.23 -7.85 14.69
CA VAL A 62 5.05 -6.56 13.99
C VAL A 62 5.08 -6.77 12.49
N ILE A 63 4.18 -6.11 11.78
CA ILE A 63 4.22 -6.01 10.32
C ILE A 63 4.84 -4.69 9.92
N HIS A 64 5.92 -4.73 9.13
CA HIS A 64 6.50 -3.53 8.52
C HIS A 64 6.16 -3.48 7.03
N LEU A 65 5.39 -2.48 6.63
CA LEU A 65 4.99 -2.26 5.24
C LEU A 65 5.99 -1.35 4.51
N ASN A 66 6.37 -1.78 3.32
CA ASN A 66 7.12 -1.01 2.34
C ASN A 66 6.44 -1.15 0.98
N ASN A 67 6.05 -0.05 0.36
CA ASN A 67 5.44 -0.01 -0.97
C ASN A 67 4.36 -1.10 -1.22
N PRO A 68 3.26 -1.15 -0.44
CA PRO A 68 2.24 -2.20 -0.55
C PRO A 68 1.35 -2.06 -1.79
N HIS A 69 1.54 -1.04 -2.58
CA HIS A 69 0.76 -0.76 -3.80
C HIS A 69 1.11 -1.69 -4.97
N ASP A 70 0.65 -1.37 -6.17
CA ASP A 70 0.89 -2.10 -7.43
C ASP A 70 0.40 -3.56 -7.41
N SER A 71 -0.81 -3.75 -6.91
CA SER A 71 -1.49 -5.06 -6.84
C SER A 71 -0.92 -6.03 -5.80
N PHE A 72 -0.03 -5.59 -4.90
CA PHE A 72 0.45 -6.42 -3.80
C PHE A 72 -0.62 -6.56 -2.71
N LEU A 73 -1.10 -5.42 -2.19
CA LEU A 73 -2.20 -5.36 -1.23
C LEU A 73 -3.31 -4.43 -1.73
N GLY A 74 -4.55 -4.81 -1.48
CA GLY A 74 -5.68 -3.90 -1.65
C GLY A 74 -5.76 -2.89 -0.50
N ILE A 75 -6.35 -1.73 -0.75
CA ILE A 75 -6.48 -0.64 0.23
C ILE A 75 -7.13 -1.15 1.53
N ARG A 76 -8.21 -1.94 1.42
CA ARG A 76 -8.92 -2.50 2.58
C ARG A 76 -8.11 -3.54 3.31
N ASN A 77 -7.23 -4.27 2.61
CA ASN A 77 -6.32 -5.21 3.24
C ASN A 77 -5.35 -4.49 4.17
N ILE A 78 -4.77 -3.37 3.73
CA ILE A 78 -3.85 -2.56 4.55
C ILE A 78 -4.54 -2.15 5.85
N GLY A 79 -5.74 -1.56 5.78
CA GLY A 79 -6.49 -1.13 6.96
C GLY A 79 -6.95 -2.27 7.88
N THR A 80 -6.87 -3.53 7.44
CA THR A 80 -7.23 -4.69 8.26
C THR A 80 -6.04 -5.40 8.90
N LEU A 81 -4.81 -5.10 8.49
CA LEU A 81 -3.59 -5.74 9.03
C LEU A 81 -3.42 -5.52 10.54
N GLN A 82 -3.82 -4.37 11.04
CA GLN A 82 -3.79 -4.03 12.48
C GLN A 82 -4.57 -5.02 13.36
N LYS A 83 -5.51 -5.77 12.77
CA LYS A 83 -6.25 -6.81 13.49
C LYS A 83 -5.42 -8.08 13.73
N LEU A 84 -4.26 -8.17 13.07
CA LEU A 84 -3.35 -9.32 13.19
C LEU A 84 -2.27 -9.05 14.23
N CYS A 85 -1.57 -7.94 14.10
CA CYS A 85 -0.55 -7.42 15.01
C CYS A 85 -0.26 -5.95 14.68
N PRO A 86 0.54 -5.21 15.51
CA PRO A 86 0.93 -3.84 15.22
C PRO A 86 1.54 -3.69 13.84
N VAL A 87 1.22 -2.55 13.17
CA VAL A 87 1.72 -2.26 11.82
C VAL A 87 2.52 -0.97 11.82
N VAL A 88 3.72 -1.04 11.28
CA VAL A 88 4.56 0.11 10.92
C VAL A 88 4.55 0.24 9.41
N TRP A 89 4.40 1.44 8.86
CA TRP A 89 4.43 1.68 7.43
C TRP A 89 5.39 2.80 7.06
N THR A 90 6.48 2.44 6.35
CA THR A 90 7.38 3.43 5.79
C THR A 90 6.84 3.98 4.48
N LEU A 91 6.55 5.27 4.46
CA LEU A 91 6.07 5.98 3.28
C LEU A 91 7.27 6.48 2.45
N HIS A 92 7.60 5.76 1.39
CA HIS A 92 8.66 6.13 0.45
C HIS A 92 8.17 7.07 -0.66
N ASP A 93 6.85 7.20 -0.81
CA ASP A 93 6.21 7.99 -1.85
C ASP A 93 4.82 8.50 -1.41
N PHE A 94 4.14 9.20 -2.29
CA PHE A 94 2.83 9.80 -2.02
C PHE A 94 1.64 8.85 -2.20
N TRP A 95 1.85 7.60 -2.58
CA TRP A 95 0.72 6.73 -2.88
C TRP A 95 -0.28 6.61 -1.72
N ALA A 96 0.21 6.57 -0.49
CA ALA A 96 -0.65 6.56 0.69
C ALA A 96 -1.51 7.82 0.81
N LEU A 97 -0.99 8.98 0.41
CA LEU A 97 -1.60 10.30 0.58
C LEU A 97 -2.50 10.72 -0.59
N THR A 98 -2.39 10.05 -1.74
CA THR A 98 -3.07 10.40 -2.99
C THR A 98 -4.18 9.40 -3.34
N GLY A 99 -4.95 9.68 -4.40
CA GLY A 99 -5.88 8.71 -4.97
C GLY A 99 -5.18 7.49 -5.56
N HIS A 100 -4.11 7.70 -6.34
CA HIS A 100 -3.41 6.58 -6.97
C HIS A 100 -1.91 6.78 -7.17
N CYS A 101 -1.45 8.01 -7.45
CA CYS A 101 -0.09 8.23 -7.89
C CYS A 101 0.92 8.25 -6.74
N ALA A 102 2.11 7.71 -7.01
CA ALA A 102 3.25 7.75 -6.11
C ALA A 102 3.90 9.14 -6.06
N PHE A 103 3.74 9.94 -7.14
CA PHE A 103 4.29 11.29 -7.25
C PHE A 103 3.27 12.24 -7.89
N PRO A 104 2.69 13.19 -7.11
CA PRO A 104 1.61 14.06 -7.58
C PRO A 104 2.13 15.31 -8.33
N PHE A 105 3.09 15.15 -9.26
CA PHE A 105 3.62 16.26 -10.05
C PHE A 105 2.54 16.85 -10.98
N GLY A 106 2.49 18.18 -11.04
CA GLY A 106 1.55 18.92 -11.88
C GLY A 106 0.10 18.85 -11.39
N CYS A 107 -0.13 18.45 -10.16
CA CYS A 107 -1.44 18.21 -9.59
C CYS A 107 -1.99 19.41 -8.78
N ASP A 108 -1.21 20.50 -8.61
CA ASP A 108 -1.59 21.71 -7.90
C ASP A 108 -2.26 21.45 -6.53
N ASP A 109 -1.69 20.55 -5.75
CA ASP A 109 -2.18 20.12 -4.42
C ASP A 109 -3.60 19.53 -4.41
N ARG A 110 -4.17 19.13 -5.56
CA ARG A 110 -5.48 18.47 -5.64
C ARG A 110 -5.55 17.20 -4.80
N TRP A 111 -4.41 16.54 -4.58
CA TRP A 111 -4.33 15.37 -3.70
C TRP A 111 -4.72 15.68 -2.25
N LYS A 112 -4.47 16.89 -1.74
CA LYS A 112 -4.94 17.34 -0.41
C LYS A 112 -6.46 17.49 -0.35
N LYS A 113 -7.10 17.69 -1.50
CA LYS A 113 -8.56 17.94 -1.64
C LYS A 113 -9.34 16.73 -2.15
N GLY A 114 -8.74 15.52 -2.19
CA GLY A 114 -9.45 14.30 -2.51
C GLY A 114 -9.23 13.73 -3.91
N CYS A 115 -8.27 14.22 -4.69
CA CYS A 115 -7.94 13.72 -6.03
C CYS A 115 -9.13 13.70 -7.02
N ILE A 116 -10.02 14.67 -6.96
CA ILE A 116 -11.21 14.73 -7.84
C ILE A 116 -10.79 15.16 -9.25
N SER A 117 -11.30 14.46 -10.28
CA SER A 117 -11.04 14.77 -11.70
C SER A 117 -9.55 14.74 -12.05
N CYS A 118 -8.92 13.59 -11.89
CA CYS A 118 -7.49 13.43 -12.12
C CYS A 118 -7.16 13.44 -13.62
N GLU A 119 -6.32 14.37 -14.04
CA GLU A 119 -5.81 14.47 -15.42
C GLU A 119 -4.54 13.63 -15.65
N HIS A 120 -3.93 13.12 -14.56
CA HIS A 120 -2.64 12.43 -14.56
C HIS A 120 -2.75 10.92 -14.37
N LEU A 121 -3.75 10.28 -15.00
CA LEU A 121 -3.99 8.83 -14.85
C LEU A 121 -2.82 7.95 -15.31
N GLY A 122 -1.93 8.51 -16.14
CA GLY A 122 -0.70 7.87 -16.59
C GLY A 122 0.40 7.79 -15.54
N ASN A 123 0.34 8.60 -14.47
CA ASN A 123 1.33 8.56 -13.40
C ASN A 123 1.32 7.21 -12.67
N TYR A 124 2.48 6.78 -12.22
CA TYR A 124 2.64 5.51 -11.53
C TYR A 124 2.07 5.54 -10.09
N PRO A 125 1.35 4.52 -9.68
CA PRO A 125 0.77 3.38 -10.40
C PRO A 125 -0.38 3.81 -11.32
N ARG A 126 -0.30 3.45 -12.61
CA ARG A 126 -1.23 3.90 -13.64
C ARG A 126 -2.67 3.42 -13.42
N LEU A 127 -3.62 4.30 -13.67
CA LEU A 127 -5.05 3.96 -13.77
C LEU A 127 -5.53 3.92 -15.22
N ARG A 128 -6.47 3.04 -15.54
CA ARG A 128 -7.12 2.95 -16.86
C ARG A 128 -8.33 3.87 -16.97
N ARG A 129 -8.96 4.20 -15.84
CA ARG A 129 -10.13 5.09 -15.73
C ARG A 129 -9.95 5.95 -14.49
N ASP A 130 -10.51 7.14 -14.52
CA ASP A 130 -10.49 8.00 -13.34
C ASP A 130 -11.42 7.44 -12.25
N VAL A 131 -10.80 6.85 -11.27
CA VAL A 131 -11.39 6.43 -10.00
C VAL A 131 -10.58 6.97 -8.82
N SER A 132 -9.73 7.97 -9.08
CA SER A 132 -8.76 8.49 -8.11
C SER A 132 -9.44 9.08 -6.87
N GLY A 133 -10.51 9.86 -7.04
CA GLY A 133 -11.29 10.37 -5.91
C GLY A 133 -11.89 9.24 -5.07
N ARG A 134 -12.44 8.20 -5.70
CA ARG A 134 -12.96 7.03 -4.97
C ARG A 134 -11.84 6.30 -4.20
N LEU A 135 -10.68 6.11 -4.82
CA LEU A 135 -9.55 5.45 -4.16
C LEU A 135 -9.01 6.27 -2.99
N PHE A 136 -9.03 7.59 -3.11
CA PHE A 136 -8.69 8.51 -2.03
C PHE A 136 -9.62 8.31 -0.82
N GLU A 137 -10.93 8.33 -1.05
CA GLU A 137 -11.94 8.14 0.00
C GLU A 137 -11.86 6.74 0.64
N GLU A 138 -11.58 5.71 -0.16
CA GLU A 138 -11.37 4.37 0.37
C GLU A 138 -10.10 4.30 1.25
N LYS A 139 -9.00 4.94 0.86
CA LYS A 139 -7.80 5.03 1.71
C LYS A 139 -8.08 5.78 3.00
N LYS A 140 -8.69 6.95 2.92
CA LYS A 140 -9.09 7.73 4.08
C LYS A 140 -9.94 6.89 5.04
N LYS A 141 -10.96 6.19 4.53
CA LYS A 141 -11.86 5.35 5.32
C LYS A 141 -11.16 4.19 6.04
N TRP A 142 -10.18 3.55 5.40
CA TRP A 142 -9.60 2.31 5.90
C TRP A 142 -8.25 2.47 6.59
N ILE A 143 -7.56 3.58 6.35
CA ILE A 143 -6.21 3.82 6.88
C ILE A 143 -6.25 4.88 7.98
N SER A 144 -7.01 5.97 7.81
CA SER A 144 -7.13 6.99 8.86
C SER A 144 -7.82 6.42 10.10
N GLY A 145 -7.26 6.70 11.27
CA GLY A 145 -7.73 6.17 12.55
C GLY A 145 -7.52 4.66 12.73
N SER A 146 -6.72 4.03 11.87
CA SER A 146 -6.43 2.59 11.99
C SER A 146 -5.39 2.27 13.05
N GLY A 147 -4.63 3.26 13.52
CA GLY A 147 -3.52 3.10 14.46
C GLY A 147 -2.23 2.57 13.80
N ILE A 148 -2.12 2.65 12.46
CA ILE A 148 -0.88 2.35 11.75
C ILE A 148 0.17 3.39 12.14
N TYR A 149 1.35 2.92 12.56
CA TYR A 149 2.48 3.79 12.86
C TYR A 149 3.21 4.13 11.56
N LEU A 150 3.26 5.41 11.21
CA LEU A 150 3.92 5.87 9.99
C LEU A 150 5.38 6.20 10.26
N THR A 151 6.24 5.84 9.32
CA THR A 151 7.61 6.31 9.26
C THR A 151 7.91 6.92 7.90
N VAL A 152 8.76 7.92 7.86
CA VAL A 152 9.10 8.66 6.64
C VAL A 152 10.60 8.96 6.57
N PRO A 153 11.19 9.07 5.35
CA PRO A 153 12.64 9.25 5.20
C PRO A 153 13.12 10.69 5.37
N SER A 154 12.24 11.67 5.61
CA SER A 154 12.62 13.08 5.73
C SER A 154 11.55 13.93 6.42
N ASP A 155 11.96 15.05 7.00
CA ASP A 155 11.06 16.08 7.54
C ASP A 155 10.12 16.65 6.48
N TRP A 156 10.60 16.75 5.23
CA TRP A 156 9.74 17.18 4.13
C TRP A 156 8.57 16.23 3.92
N MET A 157 8.81 14.92 3.91
CA MET A 157 7.73 13.93 3.77
C MET A 157 6.82 13.92 4.99
N LYS A 158 7.37 14.11 6.20
CA LYS A 158 6.57 14.26 7.42
C LYS A 158 5.58 15.41 7.31
N LYS A 159 6.05 16.58 6.85
CA LYS A 159 5.17 17.71 6.60
C LYS A 159 4.04 17.39 5.61
N GLN A 160 4.30 16.59 4.56
CA GLN A 160 3.24 16.17 3.63
C GLN A 160 2.20 15.26 4.32
N VAL A 161 2.61 14.40 5.23
CA VAL A 161 1.70 13.60 6.05
C VAL A 161 0.83 14.50 6.94
N GLU A 162 1.43 15.47 7.62
CA GLU A 162 0.74 16.44 8.50
C GLU A 162 -0.27 17.32 7.73
N GLU A 163 -0.06 17.55 6.43
CA GLU A 163 -0.97 18.28 5.56
C GLU A 163 -2.04 17.38 4.88
N SER A 164 -2.05 16.07 5.18
CA SER A 164 -2.92 15.07 4.57
C SER A 164 -4.05 14.60 5.50
N TYR A 165 -4.86 13.66 5.01
CA TYR A 165 -5.86 12.98 5.82
C TYR A 165 -5.27 12.03 6.89
N LEU A 166 -3.95 11.80 6.86
CA LEU A 166 -3.20 11.00 7.85
C LEU A 166 -2.54 11.85 8.95
N LYS A 167 -2.85 13.13 9.05
CA LYS A 167 -2.26 14.09 9.99
C LYS A 167 -2.36 13.69 11.47
N ASP A 168 -3.37 12.89 11.81
CA ASP A 168 -3.64 12.46 13.19
C ASP A 168 -2.99 11.08 13.50
N GLU A 169 -2.35 10.42 12.50
CA GLU A 169 -1.61 9.18 12.71
C GLU A 169 -0.22 9.47 13.28
N PRO A 170 0.30 8.62 14.17
CA PRO A 170 1.68 8.76 14.65
C PRO A 170 2.66 8.64 13.49
N CYS A 171 3.56 9.63 13.35
CA CYS A 171 4.51 9.70 12.24
C CYS A 171 5.88 10.17 12.71
N GLU A 172 6.92 9.38 12.44
CA GLU A 172 8.31 9.69 12.76
C GLU A 172 9.23 9.69 11.54
N VAL A 173 10.25 10.55 11.61
CA VAL A 173 11.34 10.55 10.62
C VAL A 173 12.36 9.49 11.02
N ILE A 174 12.69 8.60 10.07
CA ILE A 174 13.76 7.62 10.22
C ILE A 174 14.86 7.91 9.19
N CYS A 175 16.09 7.99 9.66
CA CYS A 175 17.28 8.20 8.81
C CYS A 175 17.96 6.87 8.48
#